data_899eb613a4a2990203e17b2bbdcfda67
#
_entry.id   899eb613a4a2990203e17b2bbdcfda67
#
_cell.length_a   1.000
_cell.length_b   1.000
_cell.length_c   1.000
_cell.angle_alpha   90.00
_cell.angle_beta   90.00
_cell.angle_gamma   90.00
#
_symmetry.space_group_name_H-M   'P 1'
#
loop_
_entity.id
_entity.type
_entity.pdbx_description
1 polymer ?
#
loop_
_entity_poly.entity_id
_entity_poly.type
_entity_poly.pdbx_seq_one_letter_code
_entity_poly.pdbx_strand_id
1 'polypeptide(L)' 'MFEVGELVKRKTLSDGKARALCVVVNKTEDNYTIYNNSLQTLQTVACVVINSLYTKHT' A
#
# COMPACT_ATOMS: atom_id res chain seq x y z
N MET A 1 -6.58 3.53 8.89
CA MET A 1 -6.12 4.62 8.01
C MET A 1 -4.60 4.72 8.06
N PHE A 2 -3.97 5.01 6.94
CA PHE A 2 -2.51 5.06 6.85
C PHE A 2 -2.02 6.49 6.78
N GLU A 3 -0.78 6.70 7.21
CA GLU A 3 -0.15 8.02 7.18
C GLU A 3 0.98 8.03 6.17
N VAL A 4 1.31 9.22 5.66
CA VAL A 4 2.44 9.39 4.77
C VAL A 4 3.72 8.93 5.48
N GLY A 5 4.53 8.14 4.79
CA GLY A 5 5.74 7.56 5.34
C GLY A 5 5.57 6.17 5.94
N GLU A 6 4.33 5.72 6.04
CA GLU A 6 4.05 4.42 6.65
C GLU A 6 4.26 3.29 5.66
N LEU A 7 4.80 2.16 6.13
CA LEU A 7 4.96 0.97 5.31
C LEU A 7 3.69 0.13 5.37
N VAL A 8 3.23 -0.31 4.22
CA VAL A 8 2.03 -1.13 4.10
C VAL A 8 2.31 -2.32 3.21
N LYS A 9 1.49 -3.36 3.37
CA LYS A 9 1.58 -4.58 2.54
C LYS A 9 0.19 -5.11 2.30
N ARG A 10 0.02 -5.91 1.28
CA ARG A 10 -1.27 -6.55 1.03
C ARG A 10 -1.58 -7.54 2.14
N LYS A 11 -2.85 -7.59 2.53
CA LYS A 11 -3.28 -8.48 3.61
C LYS A 11 -3.11 -9.94 3.25
N THR A 12 -3.46 -10.30 2.03
CA THR A 12 -3.42 -11.68 1.60
C THR A 12 -2.74 -11.80 0.26
N LEU A 13 -2.01 -12.89 0.08
CA LEU A 13 -1.46 -13.27 -1.20
C LEU A 13 -1.90 -14.69 -1.47
N SER A 14 -2.42 -14.94 -2.65
CA SER A 14 -2.58 -16.29 -3.13
C SER A 14 -1.19 -16.79 -3.48
N ASP A 15 -0.94 -18.06 -3.44
CA ASP A 15 0.27 -18.71 -3.92
C ASP A 15 1.49 -18.63 -3.02
N GLY A 16 1.37 -18.08 -1.83
CA GLY A 16 2.51 -18.03 -0.92
C GLY A 16 3.67 -17.17 -1.38
N LYS A 17 3.45 -16.26 -2.31
CA LYS A 17 4.49 -15.35 -2.77
C LYS A 17 4.82 -14.32 -1.70
N ALA A 18 6.05 -13.84 -1.71
CA ALA A 18 6.45 -12.78 -0.81
C ALA A 18 5.61 -11.53 -1.07
N ARG A 19 5.20 -10.87 0.00
CA ARG A 19 4.43 -9.65 -0.12
C ARG A 19 5.34 -8.49 -0.45
N ALA A 20 4.92 -7.69 -1.43
CA ALA A 20 5.63 -6.48 -1.75
C ALA A 20 5.34 -5.44 -0.69
N LEU A 21 6.39 -4.76 -0.23
CA LEU A 21 6.23 -3.65 0.69
C LEU A 21 6.07 -2.37 -0.11
N CYS A 22 5.14 -1.54 0.33
CA CYS A 22 4.90 -0.24 -0.27
C CYS A 22 5.00 0.81 0.81
N VAL A 23 5.40 2.02 0.42
CA VAL A 23 5.41 3.14 1.35
C VAL A 23 4.39 4.16 0.87
N VAL A 24 3.62 4.70 1.81
CA VAL A 24 2.66 5.74 1.50
C VAL A 24 3.43 7.05 1.30
N VAL A 25 3.42 7.58 0.10
CA VAL A 25 4.17 8.80 -0.21
C VAL A 25 3.30 10.04 -0.31
N ASN A 26 2.01 9.86 -0.52
CA ASN A 26 1.07 10.97 -0.54
C ASN A 26 -0.32 10.47 -0.20
N LYS A 27 -1.16 11.39 0.23
CA LYS A 27 -2.50 11.05 0.67
C LYS A 27 -3.41 12.24 0.35
N THR A 28 -4.52 11.95 -0.31
CA THR A 28 -5.54 12.96 -0.58
C THR A 28 -6.83 12.50 0.07
N GLU A 29 -7.89 13.29 -0.10
CA GLU A 29 -9.18 12.97 0.47
C GLU A 29 -9.71 11.61 0.01
N ASP A 30 -9.48 11.29 -1.26
CA ASP A 30 -10.05 10.08 -1.86
C ASP A 30 -9.04 9.01 -2.19
N ASN A 31 -7.77 9.34 -2.25
CA ASN A 31 -6.75 8.44 -2.77
C ASN A 31 -5.48 8.46 -1.95
N TYR A 32 -4.72 7.36 -2.05
CA TYR A 32 -3.36 7.28 -1.56
C TYR A 32 -2.44 7.08 -2.73
N THR A 33 -1.25 7.66 -2.67
CA THR A 33 -0.19 7.34 -3.60
C THR A 33 0.83 6.51 -2.84
N ILE A 34 1.14 5.34 -3.37
CA ILE A 34 2.08 4.43 -2.72
C ILE A 34 3.21 4.11 -3.70
N TYR A 35 4.40 3.89 -3.14
CA TYR A 35 5.56 3.46 -3.89
C TYR A 35 5.77 1.98 -3.63
N ASN A 36 5.74 1.19 -4.71
CA ASN A 36 5.95 -0.25 -4.61
C ASN A 36 7.43 -0.54 -4.77
N ASN A 37 8.07 -1.00 -3.70
CA ASN A 37 9.50 -1.25 -3.70
C ASN A 37 9.91 -2.38 -4.64
N SER A 38 9.07 -3.40 -4.78
CA SER A 38 9.39 -4.53 -5.64
C SER A 38 9.37 -4.16 -7.10
N LEU A 39 8.39 -3.36 -7.51
CA LEU A 39 8.23 -2.94 -8.89
C LEU A 39 8.90 -1.61 -9.17
N GLN A 40 9.31 -0.90 -8.12
CA GLN A 40 9.90 0.44 -8.24
C GLN A 40 9.00 1.40 -9.01
N THR A 41 7.70 1.37 -8.67
CA THR A 41 6.70 2.19 -9.35
C THR A 41 5.81 2.90 -8.35
N LEU A 42 5.27 4.03 -8.76
CA LEU A 42 4.24 4.74 -7.99
C LEU A 42 2.87 4.30 -8.48
N GLN A 43 1.96 4.15 -7.53
CA GLN A 43 0.59 3.76 -7.84
C GLN A 43 -0.35 4.64 -7.04
N THR A 44 -1.47 5.02 -7.65
CA THR A 44 -2.54 5.75 -6.96
C THR A 44 -3.68 4.78 -6.72
N VAL A 45 -4.09 4.66 -5.47
CA VAL A 45 -5.11 3.69 -5.06
C VAL A 45 -6.18 4.41 -4.26
N ALA A 46 -7.44 4.12 -4.54
CA ALA A 46 -8.54 4.72 -3.78
C ALA A 46 -8.44 4.35 -2.29
N CYS A 47 -8.83 5.26 -1.43
CA CYS A 47 -8.78 5.03 0.02
C CYS A 47 -9.52 3.77 0.43
N VAL A 48 -10.71 3.52 -0.12
CA VAL A 48 -11.47 2.34 0.26
C VAL A 48 -10.73 1.07 -0.13
N VAL A 49 -10.03 1.07 -1.25
CA VAL A 49 -9.28 -0.10 -1.71
C VAL A 49 -8.09 -0.34 -0.81
N ILE A 50 -7.31 0.70 -0.53
CA ILE A 50 -6.10 0.52 0.27
C ILE A 50 -6.44 0.10 1.69
N ASN A 51 -7.51 0.66 2.27
CA ASN A 51 -7.91 0.30 3.62
C ASN A 51 -8.48 -1.13 3.69
N SER A 52 -9.02 -1.62 2.59
CA SER A 52 -9.57 -2.98 2.55
C SER A 52 -8.51 -4.03 2.25
N LEU A 53 -7.57 -3.74 1.37
CA LEU A 53 -6.63 -4.74 0.85
C LEU A 53 -5.25 -4.70 1.49
N TYR A 54 -4.90 -3.61 2.18
CA TYR A 54 -3.58 -3.43 2.74
C TYR A 54 -3.62 -3.35 4.24
N THR A 55 -2.51 -3.67 4.88
CA THR A 55 -2.35 -3.56 6.31
C THR A 55 -0.98 -2.98 6.61
N LYS A 56 -0.81 -2.45 7.82
CA LYS A 56 0.47 -1.91 8.23
C LYS A 56 1.50 -3.02 8.31
N HIS A 57 2.71 -2.69 7.92
CA HIS A 57 3.85 -3.58 8.11
C HIS A 57 4.46 -3.29 9.47
N THR A 58 4.20 -4.17 10.40
CA THR A 58 4.75 -4.02 11.76
C THR A 58 5.36 -5.31 12.24
#